data_a4ab9cce006511f39ad73bc2e3fad2e4
#
_entry.id   a4ab9cce006511f39ad73bc2e3fad2e4
#
_cell.length_a   1.000
_cell.length_b   1.000
_cell.length_c   1.000
_cell.angle_alpha   90.00
_cell.angle_beta   90.00
_cell.angle_gamma   90.00
#
_symmetry.space_group_name_H-M   'P 1'
#
loop_
_entity.id
_entity.type
_entity.pdbx_description
1 polymer ?
#
loop_
_entity_poly.entity_id
_entity_poly.type
_entity_poly.pdbx_seq_one_letter_code
_entity_poly.pdbx_strand_id
1 'polypeptide(L)'
;MFNHDCEKTEMTGDLDREKLLRLNEKAAKFYNSLLYTNDNRGMTNVQQLGISMDVILPFMIGYAPASGHALIDYLRSEGISEEAIKASMLVTQRGGNLVDMFCDSIIFPIFNTQDKVIALRGRAVDSNEAIIITAWNKLIAPMRQEVLFGLNITKKEIESEKRAILVEGCKDMIMLYQNGVKNVTATLGTEVTDSQVKLLCSFSKNIVIAYDSDQAGANAAARDAETIAAAGGNPYIIQMGNSKDPAEFIETHDKGAFIRLVDDTMKKI
;
A
#
# COMPACT_ATOMS: atom_id res chain seq x y z
N MET A 1 22.21 -24.75 -5.63
CA MET A 1 22.66 -23.91 -6.75
C MET A 1 21.41 -23.58 -7.57
N PHE A 2 20.72 -22.50 -7.27
CA PHE A 2 19.52 -22.08 -8.01
C PHE A 2 19.96 -21.31 -9.26
N ASN A 3 19.38 -21.64 -10.40
CA ASN A 3 19.69 -21.08 -11.71
C ASN A 3 19.46 -19.57 -11.76
N HIS A 4 20.49 -18.78 -11.46
CA HIS A 4 20.47 -17.31 -11.61
C HIS A 4 20.56 -16.85 -13.07
N ASP A 5 20.99 -17.73 -13.99
CA ASP A 5 21.24 -17.36 -15.39
C ASP A 5 20.00 -17.33 -16.29
N CYS A 6 18.92 -18.02 -15.93
CA CYS A 6 17.70 -18.05 -16.75
C CYS A 6 16.85 -16.76 -16.62
N GLU A 7 16.89 -16.08 -15.47
CA GLU A 7 16.12 -14.85 -15.25
C GLU A 7 16.75 -13.60 -15.90
N LYS A 8 18.07 -13.60 -16.10
CA LYS A 8 18.77 -12.42 -16.69
C LYS A 8 18.45 -12.21 -18.16
N THR A 9 18.15 -13.28 -18.90
CA THR A 9 17.93 -13.20 -20.37
C THR A 9 16.51 -12.71 -20.72
N GLU A 10 15.54 -12.84 -19.80
CA GLU A 10 14.15 -12.51 -20.09
C GLU A 10 13.79 -11.01 -19.96
N MET A 11 14.68 -10.19 -19.38
CA MET A 11 14.43 -8.76 -19.13
C MET A 11 15.05 -7.84 -20.16
N THR A 12 15.52 -8.38 -21.27
CA THR A 12 16.02 -7.61 -22.43
C THR A 12 14.91 -7.45 -23.48
N GLY A 13 14.84 -6.29 -24.11
CA GLY A 13 13.83 -5.93 -25.12
C GLY A 13 12.71 -5.05 -24.57
N ASP A 14 11.67 -4.85 -25.36
CA ASP A 14 10.54 -3.97 -25.00
C ASP A 14 9.86 -4.40 -23.71
N LEU A 15 9.52 -3.41 -22.85
CA LEU A 15 8.85 -3.62 -21.59
C LEU A 15 7.38 -3.95 -21.83
N ASP A 16 7.00 -5.20 -21.60
CA ASP A 16 5.62 -5.64 -21.56
C ASP A 16 5.10 -5.68 -20.10
N ARG A 17 3.81 -5.98 -19.94
CA ARG A 17 3.15 -6.00 -18.63
C ARG A 17 3.78 -7.02 -17.68
N GLU A 18 4.16 -8.20 -18.15
CA GLU A 18 4.70 -9.26 -17.31
C GLU A 18 6.12 -8.92 -16.84
N LYS A 19 6.97 -8.44 -17.76
CA LYS A 19 8.31 -7.93 -17.43
C LYS A 19 8.23 -6.80 -16.40
N LEU A 20 7.27 -5.89 -16.55
CA LEU A 20 7.06 -4.80 -15.61
C LEU A 20 6.67 -5.30 -14.22
N LEU A 21 5.76 -6.28 -14.11
CA LEU A 21 5.40 -6.88 -12.82
C LEU A 21 6.60 -7.53 -12.14
N ARG A 22 7.43 -8.26 -12.89
CA ARG A 22 8.70 -8.85 -12.40
C ARG A 22 9.68 -7.76 -11.94
N LEU A 23 9.77 -6.65 -12.67
CA LEU A 23 10.66 -5.54 -12.32
C LEU A 23 10.19 -4.84 -11.04
N ASN A 24 8.89 -4.59 -10.88
CA ASN A 24 8.32 -4.07 -9.65
C ASN A 24 8.59 -5.00 -8.45
N GLU A 25 8.45 -6.32 -8.64
CA GLU A 25 8.74 -7.30 -7.60
C GLU A 25 10.23 -7.31 -7.22
N LYS A 26 11.14 -7.25 -8.20
CA LYS A 26 12.59 -7.11 -7.94
C LYS A 26 12.89 -5.85 -7.14
N ALA A 27 12.32 -4.71 -7.53
CA ALA A 27 12.50 -3.45 -6.82
C ALA A 27 11.95 -3.49 -5.39
N ALA A 28 10.78 -4.08 -5.20
CA ALA A 28 10.19 -4.26 -3.86
C ALA A 28 11.07 -5.12 -2.94
N LYS A 29 11.55 -6.26 -3.45
CA LYS A 29 12.48 -7.15 -2.72
C LYS A 29 13.81 -6.46 -2.40
N PHE A 30 14.34 -5.70 -3.36
CA PHE A 30 15.55 -4.92 -3.15
C PHE A 30 15.37 -3.89 -2.04
N TYR A 31 14.34 -3.05 -2.09
CA TYR A 31 14.08 -2.07 -1.04
C TYR A 31 13.80 -2.72 0.32
N ASN A 32 13.11 -3.87 0.35
CA ASN A 32 12.89 -4.61 1.59
C ASN A 32 14.23 -5.11 2.18
N SER A 33 15.16 -5.60 1.36
CA SER A 33 16.47 -6.04 1.84
C SER A 33 17.29 -4.92 2.47
N LEU A 34 17.12 -3.68 1.99
CA LEU A 34 17.85 -2.52 2.50
C LEU A 34 17.43 -2.08 3.91
N LEU A 35 16.25 -2.50 4.39
CA LEU A 35 15.86 -2.29 5.80
C LEU A 35 16.77 -3.03 6.79
N TYR A 36 17.42 -4.11 6.37
CA TYR A 36 18.23 -4.98 7.21
C TYR A 36 19.73 -4.74 7.05
N THR A 37 20.11 -3.66 6.36
CA THR A 37 21.52 -3.27 6.23
C THR A 37 22.04 -2.56 7.49
N ASN A 38 23.36 -2.38 7.58
CA ASN A 38 23.99 -1.69 8.73
C ASN A 38 23.63 -0.20 8.85
N ASP A 39 23.08 0.41 7.81
CA ASP A 39 22.47 1.73 7.88
C ASP A 39 21.05 1.58 8.46
N ASN A 40 20.92 1.85 9.75
CA ASN A 40 19.66 1.70 10.49
C ASN A 40 18.61 2.76 10.16
N ARG A 41 18.87 3.70 9.24
CA ARG A 41 17.98 4.83 8.96
C ARG A 41 16.56 4.37 8.54
N GLY A 42 16.47 3.43 7.61
CA GLY A 42 15.17 2.88 7.18
C GLY A 42 14.41 2.23 8.32
N MET A 43 15.07 1.36 9.08
CA MET A 43 14.45 0.67 10.21
C MET A 43 14.03 1.62 11.33
N THR A 44 14.88 2.60 11.66
CA THR A 44 14.54 3.64 12.65
C THR A 44 13.26 4.38 12.25
N ASN A 45 13.12 4.74 10.98
CA ASN A 45 11.92 5.43 10.52
C ASN A 45 10.67 4.56 10.49
N VAL A 46 10.80 3.28 10.13
CA VAL A 46 9.69 2.31 10.24
C VAL A 46 9.20 2.23 11.68
N GLN A 47 10.12 2.15 12.65
CA GLN A 47 9.79 2.14 14.08
C GLN A 47 9.17 3.46 14.56
N GLN A 48 9.66 4.62 14.08
CA GLN A 48 9.07 5.93 14.38
C GLN A 48 7.65 6.10 13.82
N LEU A 49 7.30 5.38 12.74
CA LEU A 49 5.95 5.30 12.24
C LEU A 49 5.04 4.40 13.09
N GLY A 50 5.56 3.74 14.13
CA GLY A 50 4.83 2.79 14.95
C GLY A 50 4.66 1.41 14.30
N ILE A 51 5.34 1.14 13.18
CA ILE A 51 5.21 -0.12 12.44
C ILE A 51 6.07 -1.20 13.09
N SER A 52 5.45 -2.32 13.46
CA SER A 52 6.11 -3.44 14.13
C SER A 52 6.84 -4.34 13.14
N MET A 53 7.85 -5.08 13.66
CA MET A 53 8.71 -5.93 12.83
C MET A 53 7.97 -7.09 12.15
N ASP A 54 6.92 -7.60 12.77
CA ASP A 54 6.15 -8.75 12.30
C ASP A 54 5.31 -8.46 11.04
N VAL A 55 5.03 -7.17 10.75
CA VAL A 55 4.30 -6.77 9.53
C VAL A 55 5.21 -6.36 8.38
N ILE A 56 6.51 -6.17 8.61
CA ILE A 56 7.44 -5.74 7.55
C ILE A 56 7.47 -6.75 6.39
N LEU A 57 7.63 -8.03 6.68
CA LEU A 57 7.68 -9.07 5.64
C LEU A 57 6.33 -9.31 4.96
N PRO A 58 5.19 -9.45 5.68
CA PRO A 58 3.89 -9.60 5.04
C PRO A 58 3.54 -8.48 4.06
N PHE A 59 3.87 -7.23 4.40
CA PHE A 59 3.64 -6.08 3.54
C PHE A 59 4.82 -5.74 2.63
N MET A 60 5.94 -6.48 2.73
CA MET A 60 7.19 -6.26 2.01
C MET A 60 7.66 -4.80 2.11
N ILE A 61 7.49 -4.18 3.30
CA ILE A 61 7.91 -2.80 3.55
C ILE A 61 9.41 -2.69 3.30
N GLY A 62 9.84 -1.63 2.63
CA GLY A 62 11.23 -1.41 2.24
C GLY A 62 11.71 0.01 2.55
N TYR A 63 12.97 0.26 2.22
CA TYR A 63 13.59 1.58 2.33
C TYR A 63 14.38 1.92 1.06
N ALA A 64 14.11 3.10 0.50
CA ALA A 64 14.88 3.68 -0.59
C ALA A 64 15.92 4.65 -0.01
N PRO A 65 17.24 4.37 -0.19
CA PRO A 65 18.29 5.22 0.38
C PRO A 65 18.33 6.63 -0.19
N ALA A 66 18.97 7.54 0.55
CA ALA A 66 19.11 8.94 0.16
C ALA A 66 20.02 9.17 -1.06
N SER A 67 20.78 8.16 -1.51
CA SER A 67 21.71 8.27 -2.63
C SER A 67 21.04 8.65 -3.97
N GLY A 68 19.79 8.23 -4.16
CA GLY A 68 19.04 8.45 -5.40
C GLY A 68 19.49 7.61 -6.60
N HIS A 69 20.35 6.61 -6.40
CA HIS A 69 20.86 5.74 -7.45
C HIS A 69 20.86 4.25 -7.10
N ALA A 70 20.48 3.90 -5.87
CA ALA A 70 20.60 2.54 -5.36
C ALA A 70 19.82 1.52 -6.19
N LEU A 71 18.58 1.85 -6.60
CA LEU A 71 17.78 0.96 -7.43
C LEU A 71 18.32 0.86 -8.85
N ILE A 72 18.74 1.97 -9.47
CA ILE A 72 19.33 1.99 -10.80
C ILE A 72 20.55 1.07 -10.85
N ASP A 73 21.45 1.23 -9.88
CA ASP A 73 22.69 0.44 -9.83
C ASP A 73 22.39 -1.05 -9.61
N TYR A 74 21.42 -1.37 -8.74
CA TYR A 74 20.96 -2.73 -8.55
C TYR A 74 20.37 -3.33 -9.85
N LEU A 75 19.45 -2.62 -10.52
CA LEU A 75 18.82 -3.12 -11.74
C LEU A 75 19.84 -3.34 -12.86
N ARG A 76 20.83 -2.45 -12.99
CA ARG A 76 21.96 -2.62 -13.92
C ARG A 76 22.79 -3.86 -13.61
N SER A 77 23.07 -4.10 -12.33
CA SER A 77 23.82 -5.30 -11.89
C SER A 77 23.04 -6.60 -12.17
N GLU A 78 21.71 -6.53 -12.18
CA GLU A 78 20.83 -7.64 -12.56
C GLU A 78 20.71 -7.81 -14.09
N GLY A 79 21.37 -6.98 -14.89
CA GLY A 79 21.36 -7.05 -16.35
C GLY A 79 20.09 -6.51 -17.00
N ILE A 80 19.33 -5.67 -16.29
CA ILE A 80 18.14 -5.00 -16.85
C ILE A 80 18.59 -3.91 -17.81
N SER A 81 17.98 -3.85 -19.00
CA SER A 81 18.35 -2.86 -20.01
C SER A 81 17.98 -1.43 -19.59
N GLU A 82 18.75 -0.44 -20.07
CA GLU A 82 18.48 0.99 -19.80
C GLU A 82 17.07 1.41 -20.27
N GLU A 83 16.59 0.84 -21.36
CA GLU A 83 15.26 1.08 -21.93
C GLU A 83 14.17 0.58 -20.94
N ALA A 84 14.33 -0.63 -20.40
CA ALA A 84 13.40 -1.20 -19.42
C ALA A 84 13.42 -0.40 -18.11
N ILE A 85 14.61 0.01 -17.63
CA ILE A 85 14.75 0.84 -16.44
C ILE A 85 14.02 2.18 -16.64
N LYS A 86 14.26 2.88 -17.75
CA LYS A 86 13.59 4.15 -18.06
C LYS A 86 12.07 4.00 -18.20
N ALA A 87 11.63 2.92 -18.84
CA ALA A 87 10.21 2.66 -19.06
C ALA A 87 9.46 2.21 -17.80
N SER A 88 10.17 1.78 -16.74
CA SER A 88 9.55 1.23 -15.52
C SER A 88 8.73 2.23 -14.71
N MET A 89 9.02 3.54 -14.81
CA MET A 89 8.52 4.61 -13.93
C MET A 89 9.05 4.53 -12.47
N LEU A 90 10.02 3.64 -12.21
CA LEU A 90 10.72 3.57 -10.91
C LEU A 90 11.91 4.53 -10.85
N VAL A 91 12.18 5.18 -11.96
CA VAL A 91 13.25 6.18 -12.15
C VAL A 91 12.71 7.42 -12.83
N THR A 92 13.39 8.54 -12.65
CA THR A 92 13.05 9.83 -13.28
C THR A 92 14.30 10.53 -13.77
N GLN A 93 14.16 11.60 -14.54
CA GLN A 93 15.28 12.44 -14.97
C GLN A 93 15.33 13.73 -14.15
N ARG A 94 16.51 14.02 -13.60
CA ARG A 94 16.81 15.30 -12.93
C ARG A 94 18.14 15.83 -13.45
N GLY A 95 18.15 17.07 -13.97
CA GLY A 95 19.35 17.68 -14.53
C GLY A 95 20.01 16.89 -15.65
N GLY A 96 19.24 16.14 -16.45
CA GLY A 96 19.73 15.28 -17.52
C GLY A 96 20.22 13.90 -17.08
N ASN A 97 20.34 13.65 -15.78
CA ASN A 97 20.73 12.35 -15.22
C ASN A 97 19.52 11.51 -14.84
N LEU A 98 19.65 10.18 -14.98
CA LEU A 98 18.67 9.23 -14.49
C LEU A 98 18.87 9.06 -12.98
N VAL A 99 17.80 9.20 -12.20
CA VAL A 99 17.80 9.06 -10.74
C VAL A 99 16.63 8.20 -10.29
N ASP A 100 16.74 7.56 -9.14
CA ASP A 100 15.65 6.79 -8.54
C ASP A 100 14.43 7.69 -8.29
N MET A 101 13.22 7.16 -8.51
CA MET A 101 11.96 7.86 -8.22
C MET A 101 11.82 8.12 -6.72
N PHE A 102 12.26 7.18 -5.91
CA PHE A 102 12.22 7.25 -4.46
C PHE A 102 13.61 7.50 -3.90
N CYS A 103 13.69 8.46 -3.00
CA CYS A 103 14.92 8.85 -2.32
C CYS A 103 14.56 9.10 -0.86
N ASP A 104 15.34 8.56 0.07
CA ASP A 104 15.12 8.65 1.52
C ASP A 104 13.65 8.44 1.91
N SER A 105 13.12 7.29 1.55
CA SER A 105 11.69 7.01 1.65
C SER A 105 11.41 5.61 2.15
N ILE A 106 10.41 5.46 3.02
CA ILE A 106 9.83 4.15 3.33
C ILE A 106 8.94 3.73 2.16
N ILE A 107 9.14 2.50 1.69
CA ILE A 107 8.47 1.94 0.52
C ILE A 107 7.39 0.96 0.96
N PHE A 108 6.19 1.18 0.43
CA PHE A 108 5.01 0.31 0.60
C PHE A 108 4.65 -0.26 -0.78
N PRO A 109 5.00 -1.51 -1.08
CA PRO A 109 4.57 -2.15 -2.31
C PRO A 109 3.06 -2.32 -2.36
N ILE A 110 2.48 -2.08 -3.52
CA ILE A 110 1.04 -2.23 -3.77
C ILE A 110 0.84 -3.52 -4.56
N PHE A 111 0.08 -4.45 -3.98
CA PHE A 111 -0.20 -5.75 -4.57
C PHE A 111 -1.61 -5.79 -5.16
N ASN A 112 -1.78 -6.55 -6.24
CA ASN A 112 -3.10 -6.99 -6.66
C ASN A 112 -3.56 -8.22 -5.84
N THR A 113 -4.78 -8.69 -6.06
CA THR A 113 -5.34 -9.86 -5.36
C THR A 113 -4.65 -11.19 -5.70
N GLN A 114 -3.73 -11.20 -6.66
CA GLN A 114 -2.92 -12.35 -7.09
C GLN A 114 -1.48 -12.27 -6.56
N ASP A 115 -1.21 -11.41 -5.57
CA ASP A 115 0.09 -11.19 -4.94
C ASP A 115 1.19 -10.66 -5.89
N LYS A 116 0.80 -10.00 -6.99
CA LYS A 116 1.75 -9.33 -7.90
C LYS A 116 1.94 -7.88 -7.48
N VAL A 117 3.20 -7.43 -7.42
CA VAL A 117 3.53 -6.02 -7.15
C VAL A 117 3.22 -5.18 -8.39
N ILE A 118 2.19 -4.36 -8.30
CA ILE A 118 1.72 -3.53 -9.43
C ILE A 118 2.19 -2.09 -9.36
N ALA A 119 2.57 -1.61 -8.18
CA ALA A 119 3.15 -0.30 -7.97
C ALA A 119 3.99 -0.27 -6.70
N LEU A 120 4.81 0.77 -6.56
CA LEU A 120 5.49 1.10 -5.32
C LEU A 120 5.02 2.48 -4.84
N ARG A 121 4.78 2.61 -3.55
CA ARG A 121 4.44 3.87 -2.88
C ARG A 121 5.54 4.23 -1.90
N GLY A 122 6.11 5.40 -2.04
CA GLY A 122 7.14 5.94 -1.15
C GLY A 122 6.60 7.04 -0.26
N ARG A 123 6.93 6.99 1.02
CA ARG A 123 6.74 8.07 1.99
C ARG A 123 8.10 8.61 2.40
N ALA A 124 8.36 9.89 2.12
CA ALA A 124 9.61 10.55 2.48
C ALA A 124 9.81 10.58 4.01
N VAL A 125 11.07 10.34 4.43
CA VAL A 125 11.44 10.18 5.84
C VAL A 125 11.46 11.52 6.59
N ASP A 126 12.14 12.52 6.07
CA ASP A 126 12.43 13.78 6.79
C ASP A 126 11.53 14.97 6.41
N SER A 127 10.31 14.73 5.91
CA SER A 127 9.40 15.82 5.61
C SER A 127 8.44 16.08 6.77
N ASN A 128 8.33 17.35 7.20
CA ASN A 128 7.32 17.79 8.17
C ASN A 128 5.89 17.52 7.69
N GLU A 129 5.70 17.41 6.37
CA GLU A 129 4.48 16.95 5.74
C GLU A 129 4.74 15.60 5.06
N ALA A 130 3.78 14.69 5.11
CA ALA A 130 3.91 13.37 4.52
C ALA A 130 3.93 13.45 2.99
N ILE A 131 5.12 13.70 2.41
CA ILE A 131 5.30 13.63 0.95
C ILE A 131 5.16 12.17 0.53
N ILE A 132 4.11 11.88 -0.23
CA ILE A 132 3.80 10.53 -0.71
C ILE A 132 3.83 10.53 -2.24
N ILE A 133 4.65 9.64 -2.79
CA ILE A 133 4.77 9.42 -4.24
C ILE A 133 4.35 7.99 -4.54
N THR A 134 3.57 7.77 -5.59
CA THR A 134 3.25 6.42 -6.06
C THR A 134 3.69 6.27 -7.53
N ALA A 135 4.55 5.29 -7.79
CA ALA A 135 5.03 4.98 -9.13
C ALA A 135 4.04 4.02 -9.82
N TRP A 136 3.24 4.55 -10.72
CA TRP A 136 2.32 3.80 -11.57
C TRP A 136 2.81 3.79 -13.02
N ASN A 137 3.16 2.62 -13.54
CA ASN A 137 3.47 2.51 -14.96
C ASN A 137 2.18 2.53 -15.81
N LYS A 138 2.24 3.18 -16.98
CA LYS A 138 1.10 3.32 -17.91
C LYS A 138 0.48 1.98 -18.33
N LEU A 139 1.29 0.92 -18.45
CA LEU A 139 0.81 -0.43 -18.83
C LEU A 139 -0.01 -1.10 -17.73
N ILE A 140 0.20 -0.71 -16.47
CA ILE A 140 -0.48 -1.25 -15.29
C ILE A 140 -1.48 -0.23 -14.71
N ALA A 141 -1.41 1.04 -15.10
CA ALA A 141 -2.27 2.10 -14.58
C ALA A 141 -3.78 1.76 -14.56
N PRO A 142 -4.35 1.03 -15.54
CA PRO A 142 -5.74 0.58 -15.47
C PRO A 142 -6.06 -0.26 -14.26
N MET A 143 -5.09 -1.04 -13.73
CA MET A 143 -5.29 -1.87 -12.52
C MET A 143 -5.45 -1.03 -11.24
N ARG A 144 -5.05 0.26 -11.26
CA ARG A 144 -5.22 1.17 -10.11
C ARG A 144 -6.68 1.26 -9.67
N GLN A 145 -7.60 1.17 -10.62
CA GLN A 145 -9.04 1.25 -10.35
C GLN A 145 -9.61 0.00 -9.66
N GLU A 146 -8.83 -1.07 -9.58
CA GLU A 146 -9.25 -2.37 -9.04
C GLU A 146 -8.43 -2.78 -7.80
N VAL A 147 -7.62 -1.87 -7.24
CA VAL A 147 -6.69 -2.22 -6.18
C VAL A 147 -7.01 -1.48 -4.89
N LEU A 148 -7.05 -2.25 -3.81
CA LEU A 148 -7.08 -1.78 -2.43
C LEU A 148 -5.82 -2.28 -1.72
N PHE A 149 -5.15 -1.40 -0.98
CA PHE A 149 -3.91 -1.72 -0.28
C PHE A 149 -4.14 -2.76 0.82
N GLY A 150 -3.33 -3.82 0.81
CA GLY A 150 -3.39 -4.90 1.79
C GLY A 150 -4.50 -5.93 1.56
N LEU A 151 -5.40 -5.73 0.57
CA LEU A 151 -6.49 -6.66 0.30
C LEU A 151 -5.99 -8.08 -0.05
N ASN A 152 -4.85 -8.21 -0.72
CA ASN A 152 -4.23 -9.49 -1.01
C ASN A 152 -3.98 -10.34 0.26
N ILE A 153 -3.62 -9.69 1.36
CA ILE A 153 -3.34 -10.32 2.66
C ILE A 153 -4.63 -10.57 3.44
N THR A 154 -5.57 -9.61 3.41
CA THR A 154 -6.71 -9.55 4.34
C THR A 154 -8.00 -10.14 3.80
N LYS A 155 -8.08 -10.44 2.51
CA LYS A 155 -9.30 -10.94 1.83
C LYS A 155 -9.96 -12.14 2.53
N LYS A 156 -9.16 -13.09 3.05
CA LYS A 156 -9.66 -14.27 3.76
C LYS A 156 -10.32 -13.91 5.09
N GLU A 157 -9.74 -12.95 5.83
CA GLU A 157 -10.32 -12.48 7.08
C GLU A 157 -11.59 -11.64 6.84
N ILE A 158 -11.62 -10.86 5.75
CA ILE A 158 -12.81 -10.12 5.33
C ILE A 158 -13.97 -11.09 5.04
N GLU A 159 -13.71 -12.19 4.32
CA GLU A 159 -14.69 -13.24 4.05
C GLU A 159 -15.16 -13.94 5.34
N SER A 160 -14.21 -14.31 6.21
CA SER A 160 -14.48 -15.02 7.46
C SER A 160 -15.31 -14.17 8.43
N GLU A 161 -14.95 -12.90 8.61
CA GLU A 161 -15.63 -11.94 9.48
C GLU A 161 -16.94 -11.41 8.86
N LYS A 162 -17.16 -11.67 7.56
CA LYS A 162 -18.30 -11.16 6.77
C LYS A 162 -18.44 -9.64 6.86
N ARG A 163 -17.34 -8.94 7.04
CA ARG A 163 -17.23 -7.49 7.05
C ARG A 163 -15.84 -7.05 6.64
N ALA A 164 -15.75 -5.95 5.91
CA ALA A 164 -14.52 -5.26 5.58
C ALA A 164 -14.44 -3.93 6.34
N ILE A 165 -13.26 -3.57 6.81
CA ILE A 165 -12.96 -2.24 7.33
C ILE A 165 -12.16 -1.52 6.26
N LEU A 166 -12.65 -0.37 5.81
CA LEU A 166 -12.07 0.45 4.77
C LEU A 166 -11.51 1.73 5.39
N VAL A 167 -10.21 1.96 5.21
CA VAL A 167 -9.50 3.15 5.69
C VAL A 167 -8.86 3.91 4.51
N GLU A 168 -8.36 5.13 4.74
CA GLU A 168 -7.77 5.94 3.67
C GLU A 168 -6.31 5.58 3.40
N GLY A 169 -5.50 5.46 4.43
CA GLY A 169 -4.05 5.40 4.33
C GLY A 169 -3.44 4.01 4.55
N CYS A 170 -2.27 3.79 3.94
CA CYS A 170 -1.48 2.58 4.19
C CYS A 170 -1.08 2.45 5.66
N LYS A 171 -0.75 3.58 6.33
CA LYS A 171 -0.37 3.58 7.74
C LYS A 171 -1.53 3.10 8.60
N ASP A 172 -2.74 3.62 8.40
CA ASP A 172 -3.93 3.26 9.16
C ASP A 172 -4.24 1.78 9.04
N MET A 173 -4.17 1.28 7.80
CA MET A 173 -4.36 -0.14 7.51
C MET A 173 -3.34 -1.01 8.25
N ILE A 174 -2.04 -0.67 8.19
CA ILE A 174 -0.97 -1.42 8.84
C ILE A 174 -1.13 -1.35 10.37
N MET A 175 -1.44 -0.18 10.94
CA MET A 175 -1.63 0.00 12.38
C MET A 175 -2.81 -0.81 12.91
N LEU A 176 -3.94 -0.82 12.22
CA LEU A 176 -5.06 -1.68 12.56
C LEU A 176 -4.68 -3.17 12.44
N TYR A 177 -4.03 -3.55 11.33
CA TYR A 177 -3.65 -4.93 11.06
C TYR A 177 -2.68 -5.50 12.11
N GLN A 178 -1.62 -4.76 12.47
CA GLN A 178 -0.65 -5.22 13.49
C GLN A 178 -1.26 -5.34 14.88
N ASN A 179 -2.27 -4.52 15.18
CA ASN A 179 -3.02 -4.59 16.43
C ASN A 179 -4.17 -5.62 16.40
N GLY A 180 -4.18 -6.50 15.39
CA GLY A 180 -5.06 -7.66 15.30
C GLY A 180 -6.42 -7.43 14.64
N VAL A 181 -6.67 -6.26 14.04
CA VAL A 181 -7.83 -6.01 13.19
C VAL A 181 -7.44 -6.44 11.77
N LYS A 182 -7.68 -7.73 11.45
CA LYS A 182 -7.14 -8.38 10.24
C LYS A 182 -8.00 -8.22 8.99
N ASN A 183 -9.25 -7.79 9.12
CA ASN A 183 -10.22 -7.61 8.04
C ASN A 183 -10.25 -6.17 7.50
N VAL A 184 -9.09 -5.53 7.39
CA VAL A 184 -8.92 -4.11 7.00
C VAL A 184 -8.21 -3.96 5.66
N THR A 185 -8.58 -2.94 4.88
CA THR A 185 -7.94 -2.56 3.61
C THR A 185 -7.99 -1.04 3.42
N ALA A 186 -7.14 -0.48 2.53
CA ALA A 186 -7.09 0.97 2.31
C ALA A 186 -7.32 1.38 0.85
N THR A 187 -7.93 2.57 0.65
CA THR A 187 -8.19 3.17 -0.66
C THR A 187 -6.95 3.79 -1.31
N LEU A 188 -5.89 4.05 -0.55
CA LEU A 188 -4.70 4.80 -0.95
C LEU A 188 -4.90 6.32 -1.10
N GLY A 189 -5.86 6.90 -0.38
CA GLY A 189 -6.08 8.34 -0.29
C GLY A 189 -6.80 8.94 -1.50
N THR A 190 -7.64 8.16 -2.16
CA THR A 190 -8.53 8.61 -3.24
C THR A 190 -9.93 8.08 -2.96
N GLU A 191 -10.94 8.72 -3.54
CA GLU A 191 -12.31 8.17 -3.56
C GLU A 191 -12.30 6.74 -4.09
N VAL A 192 -13.13 5.86 -3.53
CA VAL A 192 -13.27 4.51 -4.05
C VAL A 192 -13.86 4.53 -5.46
N THR A 193 -13.35 3.67 -6.30
CA THR A 193 -13.93 3.45 -7.63
C THR A 193 -15.01 2.37 -7.58
N ASP A 194 -15.91 2.39 -8.55
CA ASP A 194 -16.91 1.31 -8.70
C ASP A 194 -16.27 -0.08 -8.77
N SER A 195 -15.10 -0.19 -9.42
CA SER A 195 -14.37 -1.44 -9.54
C SER A 195 -13.80 -1.90 -8.20
N GLN A 196 -13.25 -1.00 -7.39
CA GLN A 196 -12.78 -1.30 -6.02
C GLN A 196 -13.94 -1.74 -5.12
N VAL A 197 -15.08 -1.04 -5.20
CA VAL A 197 -16.28 -1.41 -4.43
C VAL A 197 -16.81 -2.77 -4.85
N LYS A 198 -16.94 -3.04 -6.17
CA LYS A 198 -17.36 -4.36 -6.66
C LYS A 198 -16.41 -5.46 -6.22
N LEU A 199 -15.10 -5.21 -6.27
CA LEU A 199 -14.09 -6.14 -5.77
C LEU A 199 -14.27 -6.39 -4.27
N LEU A 200 -14.40 -5.36 -3.45
CA LEU A 200 -14.55 -5.50 -2.00
C LEU A 200 -15.88 -6.20 -1.66
N CYS A 201 -16.97 -5.87 -2.33
CA CYS A 201 -18.28 -6.50 -2.19
C CYS A 201 -18.30 -7.98 -2.62
N SER A 202 -17.31 -8.45 -3.40
CA SER A 202 -17.19 -9.88 -3.70
C SER A 202 -16.70 -10.70 -2.50
N PHE A 203 -16.01 -10.08 -1.55
CA PHE A 203 -15.54 -10.71 -0.30
C PHE A 203 -16.52 -10.47 0.87
N SER A 204 -17.11 -9.27 0.97
CA SER A 204 -18.14 -8.96 1.97
C SER A 204 -19.04 -7.82 1.50
N LYS A 205 -20.34 -7.94 1.77
CA LYS A 205 -21.30 -6.85 1.55
C LYS A 205 -21.27 -5.79 2.65
N ASN A 206 -20.85 -6.13 3.84
CA ASN A 206 -20.78 -5.19 4.96
C ASN A 206 -19.42 -4.48 4.94
N ILE A 207 -19.44 -3.17 4.69
CA ILE A 207 -18.24 -2.35 4.57
C ILE A 207 -18.30 -1.24 5.61
N VAL A 208 -17.39 -1.28 6.57
CA VAL A 208 -17.24 -0.29 7.62
C VAL A 208 -16.20 0.72 7.19
N ILE A 209 -16.63 1.97 7.00
CA ILE A 209 -15.77 3.08 6.58
C ILE A 209 -15.20 3.74 7.84
N ALA A 210 -13.88 3.70 8.00
CA ALA A 210 -13.11 4.28 9.10
C ALA A 210 -12.09 5.28 8.53
N TYR A 211 -12.58 6.42 8.05
CA TYR A 211 -11.77 7.49 7.46
C TYR A 211 -11.35 8.51 8.51
N ASP A 212 -10.48 9.43 8.12
CA ASP A 212 -10.00 10.49 9.00
C ASP A 212 -11.15 11.31 9.58
N SER A 213 -11.01 11.76 10.81
CA SER A 213 -12.08 12.47 11.55
C SER A 213 -12.23 13.95 11.15
N ASP A 214 -11.51 14.41 10.14
CA ASP A 214 -11.63 15.77 9.63
C ASP A 214 -12.81 15.93 8.63
N GLN A 215 -13.07 17.17 8.20
CA GLN A 215 -14.16 17.44 7.26
C GLN A 215 -13.94 16.77 5.90
N ALA A 216 -12.69 16.61 5.45
CA ALA A 216 -12.37 15.97 4.17
C ALA A 216 -12.67 14.47 4.23
N GLY A 217 -12.24 13.78 5.30
CA GLY A 217 -12.54 12.37 5.55
C GLY A 217 -14.03 12.11 5.72
N ALA A 218 -14.75 12.98 6.45
CA ALA A 218 -16.20 12.86 6.60
C ALA A 218 -16.94 12.99 5.25
N ASN A 219 -16.52 13.92 4.40
CA ASN A 219 -17.10 14.10 3.07
C ASN A 219 -16.76 12.90 2.15
N ALA A 220 -15.53 12.38 2.23
CA ALA A 220 -15.13 11.19 1.48
C ALA A 220 -15.92 9.95 1.94
N ALA A 221 -16.08 9.75 3.24
CA ALA A 221 -16.85 8.64 3.78
C ALA A 221 -18.32 8.66 3.32
N ALA A 222 -18.94 9.84 3.27
CA ALA A 222 -20.31 9.98 2.80
C ALA A 222 -20.44 9.60 1.31
N ARG A 223 -19.55 10.12 0.43
CA ARG A 223 -19.54 9.77 -1.00
C ARG A 223 -19.30 8.29 -1.25
N ASP A 224 -18.31 7.72 -0.54
CA ASP A 224 -17.94 6.32 -0.69
C ASP A 224 -19.06 5.40 -0.17
N ALA A 225 -19.80 5.82 0.87
CA ALA A 225 -20.99 5.10 1.33
C ALA A 225 -22.09 5.04 0.26
N GLU A 226 -22.32 6.14 -0.46
CA GLU A 226 -23.27 6.17 -1.60
C GLU A 226 -22.83 5.23 -2.72
N THR A 227 -21.55 5.23 -3.08
CA THR A 227 -20.97 4.32 -4.09
C THR A 227 -21.09 2.85 -3.67
N ILE A 228 -20.83 2.55 -2.40
CA ILE A 228 -20.97 1.20 -1.85
C ILE A 228 -22.44 0.75 -1.88
N ALA A 229 -23.37 1.59 -1.46
CA ALA A 229 -24.80 1.29 -1.47
C ALA A 229 -25.31 1.07 -2.92
N ALA A 230 -24.90 1.90 -3.87
CA ALA A 230 -25.24 1.76 -5.28
C ALA A 230 -24.74 0.43 -5.88
N ALA A 231 -23.61 -0.10 -5.41
CA ALA A 231 -23.07 -1.40 -5.79
C ALA A 231 -23.71 -2.59 -5.05
N GLY A 232 -24.71 -2.34 -4.20
CA GLY A 232 -25.42 -3.36 -3.42
C GLY A 232 -24.65 -3.85 -2.20
N GLY A 233 -23.75 -3.04 -1.67
CA GLY A 233 -23.11 -3.21 -0.37
C GLY A 233 -23.88 -2.50 0.74
N ASN A 234 -23.53 -2.80 1.98
CA ASN A 234 -24.07 -2.19 3.20
C ASN A 234 -22.97 -1.31 3.83
N PRO A 235 -22.97 0.01 3.60
CA PRO A 235 -21.97 0.90 4.18
C PRO A 235 -22.31 1.24 5.64
N TYR A 236 -21.29 1.30 6.49
CA TYR A 236 -21.36 1.74 7.87
C TYR A 236 -20.25 2.75 8.12
N ILE A 237 -20.55 3.96 8.54
CA ILE A 237 -19.56 4.99 8.84
C ILE A 237 -19.33 5.05 10.34
N ILE A 238 -18.11 4.81 10.79
CA ILE A 238 -17.76 4.96 12.22
C ILE A 238 -17.23 6.35 12.50
N GLN A 239 -17.45 6.80 13.74
CA GLN A 239 -16.91 8.06 14.26
C GLN A 239 -16.00 7.75 15.44
N MET A 240 -14.72 8.09 15.32
CA MET A 240 -13.67 7.74 16.28
C MET A 240 -13.51 8.75 17.43
N GLY A 241 -14.53 9.59 17.66
CA GLY A 241 -14.51 10.58 18.75
C GLY A 241 -13.44 11.66 18.53
N ASN A 242 -12.48 11.73 19.47
CA ASN A 242 -11.40 12.73 19.41
C ASN A 242 -10.15 12.24 18.65
N SER A 243 -10.10 10.98 18.23
CA SER A 243 -8.97 10.48 17.42
C SER A 243 -9.07 11.00 16.01
N LYS A 244 -7.96 11.49 15.47
CA LYS A 244 -7.90 12.09 14.12
C LYS A 244 -8.03 11.05 13.01
N ASP A 245 -7.47 9.86 13.22
CA ASP A 245 -7.40 8.78 12.25
C ASP A 245 -7.46 7.39 12.94
N PRO A 246 -7.67 6.29 12.19
CA PRO A 246 -7.68 4.94 12.75
C PRO A 246 -6.37 4.51 13.43
N ALA A 247 -5.22 5.01 12.94
CA ALA A 247 -3.93 4.72 13.55
C ALA A 247 -3.83 5.33 14.95
N GLU A 248 -4.19 6.60 15.13
CA GLU A 248 -4.23 7.23 16.46
C GLU A 248 -5.24 6.56 17.38
N PHE A 249 -6.42 6.15 16.85
CA PHE A 249 -7.42 5.45 17.66
C PHE A 249 -6.84 4.15 18.23
N ILE A 250 -6.21 3.31 17.41
CA ILE A 250 -5.69 2.02 17.85
C ILE A 250 -4.44 2.14 18.75
N GLU A 251 -3.67 3.23 18.62
CA GLU A 251 -2.53 3.56 19.48
C GLU A 251 -2.98 4.02 20.87
N THR A 252 -4.10 4.73 20.98
CA THR A 252 -4.61 5.30 22.24
C THR A 252 -5.65 4.41 22.93
N HIS A 253 -6.25 3.50 22.18
CA HIS A 253 -7.22 2.54 22.65
C HIS A 253 -6.77 1.11 22.26
N ASP A 254 -7.48 0.09 22.69
CA ASP A 254 -7.18 -1.29 22.32
C ASP A 254 -8.05 -1.79 21.14
N LYS A 255 -7.69 -2.97 20.61
CA LYS A 255 -8.48 -3.68 19.58
C LYS A 255 -9.94 -3.84 20.01
N GLY A 256 -10.18 -4.17 21.30
CA GLY A 256 -11.53 -4.40 21.82
C GLY A 256 -12.40 -3.15 21.75
N ALA A 257 -11.83 -1.96 22.02
CA ALA A 257 -12.52 -0.69 21.87
C ALA A 257 -12.89 -0.41 20.41
N PHE A 258 -11.95 -0.65 19.48
CA PHE A 258 -12.22 -0.47 18.05
C PHE A 258 -13.32 -1.42 17.55
N ILE A 259 -13.25 -2.69 17.90
CA ILE A 259 -14.27 -3.69 17.49
C ILE A 259 -15.64 -3.36 18.12
N ARG A 260 -15.70 -2.93 19.38
CA ARG A 260 -16.96 -2.46 19.98
C ARG A 260 -17.57 -1.29 19.20
N LEU A 261 -16.74 -0.31 18.81
CA LEU A 261 -17.19 0.83 18.00
C LEU A 261 -17.78 0.38 16.65
N VAL A 262 -17.12 -0.57 15.99
CA VAL A 262 -17.60 -1.18 14.73
C VAL A 262 -18.93 -1.90 14.97
N ASP A 263 -19.01 -2.78 15.98
CA ASP A 263 -20.21 -3.58 16.27
C ASP A 263 -21.41 -2.71 16.66
N ASP A 264 -21.18 -1.67 17.45
CA ASP A 264 -22.25 -0.75 17.87
C ASP A 264 -22.76 0.12 16.70
N THR A 265 -21.89 0.46 15.76
CA THR A 265 -22.31 1.18 14.54
C THR A 265 -23.16 0.27 13.65
N MET A 266 -22.75 -0.99 13.47
CA MET A 266 -23.49 -1.94 12.64
C MET A 266 -24.85 -2.34 13.20
N LYS A 267 -25.07 -2.26 14.53
CA LYS A 267 -26.36 -2.55 15.18
C LYS A 267 -27.39 -1.42 15.06
N LYS A 268 -26.97 -0.21 14.72
CA LYS A 268 -27.86 0.99 14.68
C LYS A 268 -28.68 1.10 13.39
N ILE A 269 -28.43 0.22 12.44
CA ILE A 269 -29.10 0.15 11.13
C ILE A 269 -29.86 -1.18 11.04
#